data_1c71fa1c8c5557dcb4d402cc33d4af4f
#
_entry.id   1c71fa1c8c5557dcb4d402cc33d4af4f
#
_cell.length_a   1.000
_cell.length_b   1.000
_cell.length_c   1.000
_cell.angle_alpha   90.00
_cell.angle_beta   90.00
_cell.angle_gamma   90.00
#
_symmetry.space_group_name_H-M   'P 1'
#
loop_
_entity.id
_entity.type
_entity.pdbx_description
1 polymer ?
#
loop_
_entity_poly.entity_id
_entity_poly.type
_entity_poly.pdbx_seq_one_letter_code
_entity_poly.pdbx_strand_id
1 'polypeptide(L)'
;KRPAMDLFSDPSGKATGRLFMARDNQEVLGREQIIYVDLGAEDNVKVGDYLTIFRPLGKGNLFINDEDESVSARDEGFQSFVYRGGRFSNQAGRKSGETAKGRVVTTEKAKEGRPATLRKVVGEAVILNVKEKTATAVIIRTAQEIHTGDFVEVQ
;
A
#
# COMPACT_ATOMS: atom_id res chain seq x y z
N LYS A 1 1.78 17.35 22.96
CA LYS A 1 1.69 17.39 21.48
C LYS A 1 2.46 16.19 20.95
N ARG A 2 1.82 15.29 20.20
CA ARG A 2 2.52 14.14 19.61
C ARG A 2 3.57 14.61 18.60
N PRO A 3 4.72 13.94 18.54
CA PRO A 3 5.76 14.26 17.56
C PRO A 3 5.23 14.10 16.12
N ALA A 4 5.97 14.64 15.16
CA ALA A 4 5.69 14.41 13.75
C ALA A 4 5.75 12.91 13.44
N MET A 5 4.93 12.48 12.48
CA MET A 5 4.92 11.08 12.04
C MET A 5 6.19 10.80 11.22
N ASP A 6 6.94 9.80 11.61
CA ASP A 6 8.08 9.32 10.83
C ASP A 6 7.57 8.38 9.72
N LEU A 7 7.72 8.81 8.48
CA LEU A 7 7.22 8.10 7.31
C LEU A 7 7.98 6.79 7.01
N PHE A 8 9.16 6.64 7.55
CA PHE A 8 10.03 5.48 7.33
C PHE A 8 10.45 4.82 8.64
N SER A 9 9.65 4.98 9.69
CA SER A 9 9.96 4.39 10.99
C SER A 9 10.15 2.88 10.89
N ASP A 10 11.13 2.39 11.65
CA ASP A 10 11.39 0.97 11.76
C ASP A 10 10.22 0.23 12.41
N PRO A 11 10.06 -1.08 12.13
CA PRO A 11 9.10 -1.93 12.82
C PRO A 11 9.26 -1.88 14.34
N SER A 12 8.13 -1.80 15.05
CA SER A 12 8.14 -1.86 16.52
C SER A 12 8.46 -3.25 17.07
N GLY A 13 8.30 -4.27 16.23
CA GLY A 13 8.43 -5.67 16.63
C GLY A 13 7.23 -6.22 17.38
N LYS A 14 6.16 -5.45 17.52
CA LYS A 14 4.90 -5.88 18.11
C LYS A 14 3.97 -6.52 17.10
N ALA A 15 2.75 -6.86 17.54
CA ALA A 15 1.76 -7.49 16.69
C ALA A 15 1.47 -6.69 15.42
N THR A 16 1.45 -7.40 14.32
CA THR A 16 1.18 -6.85 12.97
C THR A 16 -0.02 -7.56 12.37
N GLY A 17 -0.92 -6.80 11.79
CA GLY A 17 -2.11 -7.30 11.13
C GLY A 17 -2.43 -6.48 9.89
N ARG A 18 -3.68 -6.60 9.43
CA ARG A 18 -4.18 -5.88 8.26
C ARG A 18 -5.45 -5.10 8.58
N LEU A 19 -5.58 -3.98 7.90
CA LEU A 19 -6.83 -3.28 7.78
C LEU A 19 -7.68 -4.00 6.71
N PHE A 20 -8.71 -4.72 7.12
CA PHE A 20 -9.48 -5.54 6.19
C PHE A 20 -10.80 -4.89 5.73
N MET A 21 -11.31 -3.91 6.47
CA MET A 21 -12.58 -3.26 6.12
C MET A 21 -12.68 -1.88 6.77
N ALA A 22 -13.40 -0.97 6.12
CA ALA A 22 -13.88 0.27 6.72
C ALA A 22 -15.36 0.18 7.05
N ARG A 23 -15.82 0.93 8.06
CA ARG A 23 -17.24 0.93 8.46
C ARG A 23 -18.17 1.27 7.28
N ASP A 24 -17.78 2.23 6.48
CA ASP A 24 -18.60 2.72 5.37
C ASP A 24 -18.30 2.00 4.04
N ASN A 25 -17.61 0.87 4.12
CA ASN A 25 -17.29 0.00 2.97
C ASN A 25 -16.52 0.71 1.85
N GLN A 26 -15.73 1.72 2.20
CA GLN A 26 -14.89 2.47 1.27
C GLN A 26 -13.52 1.81 1.17
N GLU A 27 -12.93 1.86 -0.01
CA GLU A 27 -11.58 1.31 -0.25
C GLU A 27 -10.47 2.34 0.06
N VAL A 28 -10.75 3.62 -0.18
CA VAL A 28 -9.84 4.73 0.09
C VAL A 28 -10.29 5.45 1.34
N LEU A 29 -9.37 5.56 2.30
CA LEU A 29 -9.69 5.98 3.65
C LEU A 29 -8.89 7.21 4.06
N GLY A 30 -9.55 8.07 4.81
CA GLY A 30 -9.00 9.29 5.35
C GLY A 30 -9.10 9.39 6.87
N ARG A 31 -8.77 10.55 7.37
CA ARG A 31 -8.85 10.87 8.79
C ARG A 31 -10.29 10.76 9.32
N GLU A 32 -10.41 10.38 10.58
CA GLU A 32 -11.69 10.24 11.33
C GLU A 32 -12.58 9.07 10.87
N GLN A 33 -12.13 8.29 9.89
CA GLN A 33 -12.86 7.10 9.49
C GLN A 33 -12.59 5.93 10.43
N ILE A 34 -13.63 5.13 10.61
CA ILE A 34 -13.59 3.92 11.44
C ILE A 34 -13.20 2.73 10.56
N ILE A 35 -12.23 1.98 11.06
CA ILE A 35 -11.65 0.82 10.38
C ILE A 35 -11.70 -0.41 11.28
N TYR A 36 -11.64 -1.56 10.65
CA TYR A 36 -11.55 -2.86 11.31
C TYR A 36 -10.23 -3.53 10.93
N VAL A 37 -9.55 -4.04 11.94
CA VAL A 37 -8.24 -4.69 11.81
C VAL A 37 -8.31 -6.11 12.35
N ASP A 38 -7.51 -6.99 11.79
CA ASP A 38 -7.37 -8.40 12.20
C ASP A 38 -6.37 -8.58 13.35
N LEU A 39 -6.35 -7.65 14.27
CA LEU A 39 -5.64 -7.70 15.53
C LEU A 39 -6.63 -7.65 16.67
N GLY A 40 -6.48 -8.51 17.65
CA GLY A 40 -7.41 -8.62 18.75
C GLY A 40 -6.76 -8.84 20.11
N ALA A 41 -7.58 -9.27 21.07
CA ALA A 41 -7.10 -9.57 22.42
C ALA A 41 -6.06 -10.71 22.43
N GLU A 42 -6.13 -11.64 21.48
CA GLU A 42 -5.13 -12.70 21.29
C GLU A 42 -3.72 -12.13 20.98
N ASP A 43 -3.67 -10.97 20.37
CA ASP A 43 -2.43 -10.27 20.01
C ASP A 43 -1.99 -9.27 21.10
N ASN A 44 -2.58 -9.32 22.27
CA ASN A 44 -2.37 -8.40 23.40
C ASN A 44 -2.71 -6.94 23.08
N VAL A 45 -3.61 -6.69 22.15
CA VAL A 45 -4.08 -5.36 21.78
C VAL A 45 -5.12 -4.87 22.80
N LYS A 46 -5.05 -3.60 23.14
CA LYS A 46 -5.94 -2.96 24.12
C LYS A 46 -6.59 -1.70 23.54
N VAL A 47 -7.74 -1.35 24.11
CA VAL A 47 -8.39 -0.07 23.81
C VAL A 47 -7.45 1.08 24.17
N GLY A 48 -7.31 2.03 23.28
CA GLY A 48 -6.40 3.16 23.42
C GLY A 48 -5.00 2.95 22.85
N ASP A 49 -4.65 1.73 22.43
CA ASP A 49 -3.39 1.49 21.75
C ASP A 49 -3.36 2.21 20.40
N TYR A 50 -2.17 2.64 20.05
CA TYR A 50 -1.91 3.29 18.75
C TYR A 50 -1.43 2.26 17.75
N LEU A 51 -1.93 2.39 16.54
CA LEU A 51 -1.52 1.60 15.39
C LEU A 51 -0.78 2.47 14.39
N THR A 52 0.33 1.98 13.89
CA THR A 52 0.98 2.48 12.69
C THR A 52 0.40 1.77 11.48
N ILE A 53 -0.10 2.53 10.51
CA ILE A 53 -0.59 1.99 9.23
C ILE A 53 0.51 2.17 8.19
N PHE A 54 0.90 1.10 7.51
CA PHE A 54 2.04 1.12 6.62
C PHE A 54 1.90 0.22 5.40
N ARG A 55 2.74 0.49 4.38
CA ARG A 55 2.92 -0.35 3.20
C ARG A 55 4.38 -0.78 3.12
N PRO A 56 4.67 -2.06 2.96
CA PRO A 56 6.02 -2.51 2.69
C PRO A 56 6.49 -2.00 1.32
N LEU A 57 7.72 -1.51 1.27
CA LEU A 57 8.40 -1.06 0.05
C LEU A 57 9.40 -2.10 -0.48
N GLY A 58 9.50 -3.24 0.19
CA GLY A 58 10.32 -4.37 -0.22
C GLY A 58 9.79 -5.07 -1.47
N LYS A 59 9.89 -6.37 -1.51
CA LYS A 59 9.32 -7.18 -2.60
C LYS A 59 7.80 -7.05 -2.61
N GLY A 60 7.26 -6.64 -3.73
CA GLY A 60 5.83 -6.64 -3.99
C GLY A 60 5.09 -5.47 -3.35
N ASN A 61 4.63 -4.57 -4.17
CA ASN A 61 3.52 -3.72 -3.82
C ASN A 61 2.29 -4.64 -3.79
N LEU A 62 1.52 -4.66 -2.70
CA LEU A 62 0.35 -5.54 -2.54
C LEU A 62 -0.72 -5.37 -3.64
N PHE A 63 -0.64 -4.28 -4.38
CA PHE A 63 -1.60 -3.92 -5.41
C PHE A 63 -1.07 -4.07 -6.84
N ILE A 64 0.18 -4.46 -7.00
CA ILE A 64 0.80 -4.61 -8.30
C ILE A 64 1.42 -6.00 -8.32
N ASN A 65 0.97 -6.85 -9.21
CA ASN A 65 1.62 -8.11 -9.48
C ASN A 65 3.08 -7.86 -9.83
N ASP A 66 3.99 -8.68 -9.33
CA ASP A 66 5.42 -8.56 -9.59
C ASP A 66 5.77 -8.48 -11.09
N GLU A 67 4.89 -8.99 -11.93
CA GLU A 67 5.00 -8.97 -13.38
C GLU A 67 4.63 -7.61 -13.99
N ASP A 68 3.79 -6.84 -13.32
CA ASP A 68 3.27 -5.56 -13.80
C ASP A 68 4.00 -4.33 -13.24
N GLU A 69 5.05 -4.54 -12.46
CA GLU A 69 5.80 -3.45 -11.84
C GLU A 69 6.63 -2.61 -12.79
N SER A 70 6.71 -3.01 -14.01
CA SER A 70 7.28 -2.15 -15.02
C SER A 70 6.22 -1.19 -15.53
N VAL A 71 6.21 0.03 -15.04
CA VAL A 71 5.66 1.16 -15.79
C VAL A 71 6.55 1.33 -17.03
N SER A 72 6.72 0.28 -17.77
CA SER A 72 7.46 0.28 -18.99
C SER A 72 6.47 0.51 -20.11
N ALA A 73 6.99 0.97 -21.23
CA ALA A 73 6.27 0.97 -22.50
C ALA A 73 5.73 -0.44 -22.88
N ARG A 74 5.99 -1.44 -22.04
CA ARG A 74 5.43 -2.79 -22.09
C ARG A 74 4.11 -2.93 -21.37
N ASP A 75 3.68 -1.93 -20.62
CA ASP A 75 2.40 -2.04 -19.96
C ASP A 75 1.29 -2.10 -21.01
N GLU A 76 1.06 -3.30 -21.41
CA GLU A 76 0.04 -3.65 -22.39
C GLU A 76 -1.36 -3.44 -21.82
N GLY A 77 -1.50 -3.30 -20.52
CA GLY A 77 -2.77 -3.10 -19.85
C GLY A 77 -3.42 -1.75 -20.18
N PHE A 78 -2.63 -0.74 -20.44
CA PHE A 78 -3.12 0.60 -20.82
C PHE A 78 -3.26 0.82 -22.32
N GLN A 79 -2.81 -0.11 -23.12
CA GLN A 79 -2.92 0.01 -24.56
C GLN A 79 -4.02 -0.88 -25.08
N SER A 80 -5.18 -0.30 -25.38
CA SER A 80 -6.15 -1.00 -26.20
C SER A 80 -5.48 -1.42 -27.50
N PHE A 81 -5.91 -2.52 -28.06
CA PHE A 81 -5.40 -3.02 -29.36
C PHE A 81 -5.43 -1.95 -30.46
N VAL A 82 -6.33 -0.98 -30.33
CA VAL A 82 -6.49 0.15 -31.25
C VAL A 82 -5.37 1.18 -31.08
N TYR A 83 -4.80 1.32 -29.89
CA TYR A 83 -3.74 2.29 -29.61
C TYR A 83 -2.32 1.77 -29.83
N ARG A 84 -2.16 0.54 -30.18
CA ARG A 84 -0.86 -0.06 -30.55
C ARG A 84 -0.34 0.37 -31.92
N GLY A 85 -0.73 1.52 -32.40
CA GLY A 85 -0.39 1.95 -33.74
C GLY A 85 -1.26 1.31 -34.78
N GLY A 86 -2.48 0.98 -34.42
CA GLY A 86 -3.49 0.52 -35.35
C GLY A 86 -3.81 1.58 -36.42
N ARG A 87 -4.56 1.18 -37.38
CA ARG A 87 -4.92 1.91 -38.62
C ARG A 87 -5.41 3.35 -38.43
N PHE A 88 -5.80 3.72 -37.20
CA PHE A 88 -6.42 5.02 -36.88
C PHE A 88 -5.57 5.86 -35.91
N SER A 89 -4.39 5.40 -35.55
CA SER A 89 -3.50 6.13 -34.68
C SER A 89 -2.51 6.94 -35.50
N ASN A 90 -2.44 8.25 -35.27
CA ASN A 90 -1.39 9.11 -35.78
C ASN A 90 -0.03 8.86 -35.13
N GLN A 91 0.02 7.94 -34.18
CA GLN A 91 1.26 7.55 -33.54
C GLN A 91 1.89 6.42 -34.34
N ALA A 92 3.19 6.56 -34.59
CA ALA A 92 3.98 5.47 -35.15
C ALA A 92 3.77 4.20 -34.31
N GLY A 93 3.56 3.08 -34.98
CA GLY A 93 3.30 1.80 -34.33
C GLY A 93 4.31 1.57 -33.24
N ARG A 94 3.82 1.56 -32.00
CA ARG A 94 4.63 1.13 -30.86
C ARG A 94 4.83 -0.35 -31.02
N LYS A 95 6.01 -0.72 -31.39
CA LYS A 95 6.43 -2.11 -31.31
C LYS A 95 6.46 -2.47 -29.82
N SER A 96 6.05 -3.69 -29.48
CA SER A 96 6.16 -4.23 -28.15
C SER A 96 7.52 -3.88 -27.53
N GLY A 97 7.57 -3.66 -26.25
CA GLY A 97 8.64 -3.01 -25.49
C GLY A 97 10.10 -3.39 -25.82
N GLU A 98 10.34 -4.47 -26.56
CA GLU A 98 11.67 -4.84 -27.02
C GLU A 98 12.26 -3.90 -28.07
N THR A 99 11.44 -3.13 -28.72
CA THR A 99 11.82 -2.25 -29.81
C THR A 99 11.59 -0.77 -29.55
N ALA A 100 11.08 -0.42 -28.38
CA ALA A 100 11.09 0.95 -27.92
C ALA A 100 12.55 1.35 -27.69
N LYS A 101 13.07 2.25 -28.51
CA LYS A 101 14.37 2.86 -28.30
C LYS A 101 14.30 3.75 -27.06
N GLY A 102 14.44 3.17 -25.91
CA GLY A 102 14.46 3.85 -24.63
C GLY A 102 14.89 2.90 -23.54
N ARG A 103 15.60 3.40 -22.53
CA ARG A 103 15.90 2.62 -21.34
C ARG A 103 14.58 2.31 -20.65
N VAL A 104 14.19 1.07 -20.67
CA VAL A 104 13.13 0.60 -19.79
C VAL A 104 13.69 0.61 -18.37
N VAL A 105 13.27 1.56 -17.58
CA VAL A 105 13.53 1.51 -16.14
C VAL A 105 12.51 0.53 -15.57
N THR A 106 12.92 -0.70 -15.40
CA THR A 106 12.09 -1.67 -14.68
C THR A 106 12.15 -1.35 -13.19
N THR A 107 11.01 -1.24 -12.56
CA THR A 107 10.88 -1.09 -11.11
C THR A 107 11.57 -2.23 -10.36
N GLU A 108 11.67 -3.38 -10.98
CA GLU A 108 12.36 -4.55 -10.46
C GLU A 108 13.85 -4.26 -10.16
N LYS A 109 14.57 -3.65 -11.09
CA LYS A 109 15.96 -3.22 -10.85
C LYS A 109 16.08 -2.10 -9.82
N ALA A 110 15.10 -1.23 -9.74
CA ALA A 110 15.07 -0.17 -8.75
C ALA A 110 14.83 -0.72 -7.33
N LYS A 111 14.26 -1.91 -7.19
CA LYS A 111 14.04 -2.59 -5.92
C LYS A 111 15.17 -3.52 -5.51
N GLU A 112 16.07 -3.81 -6.43
CA GLU A 112 17.22 -4.65 -6.16
C GLU A 112 18.07 -4.04 -5.03
N GLY A 113 18.31 -4.81 -3.98
CA GLY A 113 19.06 -4.35 -2.81
C GLY A 113 18.26 -3.53 -1.79
N ARG A 114 16.96 -3.34 -1.94
CA ARG A 114 16.15 -2.71 -0.89
C ARG A 114 16.10 -3.56 0.37
N PRO A 115 16.26 -2.96 1.56
CA PRO A 115 16.06 -3.68 2.81
C PRO A 115 14.65 -4.28 2.87
N ALA A 116 14.54 -5.53 3.31
CA ALA A 116 13.25 -6.22 3.43
C ALA A 116 12.30 -5.54 4.44
N THR A 117 12.88 -4.81 5.40
CA THR A 117 12.14 -4.09 6.44
C THR A 117 11.70 -2.70 6.02
N LEU A 118 12.13 -2.23 4.84
CA LEU A 118 11.75 -0.91 4.35
C LEU A 118 10.24 -0.83 4.15
N ARG A 119 9.62 0.10 4.83
CA ARG A 119 8.19 0.34 4.78
C ARG A 119 7.89 1.83 4.73
N LYS A 120 6.74 2.19 4.21
CA LYS A 120 6.24 3.56 4.24
C LYS A 120 5.04 3.65 5.15
N VAL A 121 5.12 4.48 6.16
CA VAL A 121 3.99 4.78 7.04
C VAL A 121 3.04 5.69 6.29
N VAL A 122 1.77 5.30 6.22
CA VAL A 122 0.71 6.02 5.52
C VAL A 122 -0.24 6.71 6.49
N GLY A 123 -0.28 6.27 7.74
CA GLY A 123 -1.13 6.88 8.76
C GLY A 123 -0.98 6.26 10.13
N GLU A 124 -1.78 6.77 11.05
CA GLU A 124 -1.90 6.26 12.42
C GLU A 124 -3.38 6.14 12.80
N ALA A 125 -3.69 5.14 13.59
CA ALA A 125 -5.02 4.93 14.13
C ALA A 125 -4.98 4.68 15.65
N VAL A 126 -6.12 4.78 16.31
CA VAL A 126 -6.29 4.46 17.72
C VAL A 126 -7.38 3.40 17.86
N ILE A 127 -7.14 2.41 18.68
CA ILE A 127 -8.08 1.34 18.95
C ILE A 127 -9.20 1.84 19.87
N LEU A 128 -10.43 1.67 19.41
CA LEU A 128 -11.64 2.04 20.13
C LEU A 128 -12.29 0.86 20.84
N ASN A 129 -12.24 -0.32 20.23
CA ASN A 129 -12.84 -1.53 20.77
C ASN A 129 -12.03 -2.74 20.35
N VAL A 130 -11.96 -3.75 21.19
CA VAL A 130 -11.21 -4.99 20.97
C VAL A 130 -12.13 -6.17 21.15
N LYS A 131 -12.12 -7.08 20.19
CA LYS A 131 -12.68 -8.43 20.28
C LYS A 131 -11.55 -9.44 20.35
N GLU A 132 -11.89 -10.70 20.40
CA GLU A 132 -10.91 -11.78 20.52
C GLU A 132 -9.84 -11.74 19.40
N LYS A 133 -10.27 -11.65 18.14
CA LYS A 133 -9.40 -11.70 16.94
C LYS A 133 -9.39 -10.42 16.11
N THR A 134 -10.20 -9.46 16.45
CA THR A 134 -10.34 -8.23 15.66
C THR A 134 -10.46 -7.02 16.57
N ALA A 135 -10.11 -5.86 16.06
CA ALA A 135 -10.36 -4.60 16.73
C ALA A 135 -10.96 -3.56 15.80
N THR A 136 -11.64 -2.61 16.40
CA THR A 136 -12.15 -1.41 15.75
C THR A 136 -11.23 -0.25 16.11
N ALA A 137 -10.79 0.50 15.10
CA ALA A 137 -9.94 1.66 15.30
C ALA A 137 -10.45 2.87 14.52
N VAL A 138 -9.98 4.04 14.89
CA VAL A 138 -10.24 5.29 14.17
C VAL A 138 -8.93 5.86 13.64
N ILE A 139 -8.92 6.26 12.39
CA ILE A 139 -7.76 6.92 11.77
C ILE A 139 -7.63 8.33 12.34
N ILE A 140 -6.52 8.61 12.99
CA ILE A 140 -6.26 9.93 13.63
C ILE A 140 -5.32 10.81 12.81
N ARG A 141 -4.44 10.22 12.02
CA ARG A 141 -3.46 10.92 11.19
C ARG A 141 -3.25 10.19 9.87
N THR A 142 -3.08 10.96 8.82
CA THR A 142 -2.78 10.44 7.48
C THR A 142 -1.60 11.20 6.89
N ALA A 143 -0.65 10.48 6.31
CA ALA A 143 0.41 11.04 5.48
C ALA A 143 0.05 10.97 4.00
N GLN A 144 -0.71 9.96 3.64
CA GLN A 144 -1.26 9.75 2.31
C GLN A 144 -2.53 8.91 2.42
N GLU A 145 -3.16 8.63 1.31
CA GLU A 145 -4.34 7.75 1.24
C GLU A 145 -4.07 6.41 1.90
N ILE A 146 -5.00 5.97 2.73
CA ILE A 146 -5.00 4.66 3.36
C ILE A 146 -5.98 3.79 2.57
N HIS A 147 -5.60 2.55 2.32
CA HIS A 147 -6.43 1.60 1.59
C HIS A 147 -6.76 0.39 2.45
N THR A 148 -7.91 -0.21 2.20
CA THR A 148 -8.21 -1.55 2.73
C THR A 148 -7.14 -2.52 2.23
N GLY A 149 -6.63 -3.35 3.12
CA GLY A 149 -5.49 -4.23 2.85
C GLY A 149 -4.13 -3.69 3.30
N ASP A 150 -4.03 -2.41 3.66
CA ASP A 150 -2.82 -1.86 4.28
C ASP A 150 -2.49 -2.60 5.58
N PHE A 151 -1.22 -2.68 5.91
CA PHE A 151 -0.77 -3.30 7.15
C PHE A 151 -0.91 -2.34 8.33
N VAL A 152 -1.14 -2.92 9.49
CA VAL A 152 -1.17 -2.21 10.76
C VAL A 152 -0.22 -2.88 11.76
N GLU A 153 0.40 -2.11 12.61
CA GLU A 153 1.28 -2.58 13.68
C GLU A 153 1.04 -1.79 14.95
N VAL A 154 1.05 -2.47 16.09
CA VAL A 154 0.95 -1.83 17.41
C VAL A 154 2.23 -1.02 17.67
N GLN A 155 2.08 0.25 18.11
CA GLN A 155 3.20 1.13 18.46
C GLN A 155 3.86 0.79 19.80
#